data_378dc30a9bcb052c222eb86d1f785899
#
_entry.id   378dc30a9bcb052c222eb86d1f785899
#
_cell.length_a   1.000
_cell.length_b   1.000
_cell.length_c   1.000
_cell.angle_alpha   90.00
_cell.angle_beta   90.00
_cell.angle_gamma   90.00
#
_symmetry.space_group_name_H-M   'P 1'
#
loop_
_entity.id
_entity.type
_entity.pdbx_description
1 polymer ?
#
loop_
_entity_poly.entity_id
_entity_poly.type
_entity_poly.pdbx_seq_one_letter_code
_entity_poly.pdbx_strand_id
1 'polypeptide(L)'
;MKKSLLALILIFCASIISAQNIDNQLLDEMNRRADDDEIEVVVVMKARYDRTLLNQKADAFATRAERRDFVVKELKTFAEKSQKNLVDYLENTAKINNVSSLHFANALYFSATKAVIMEIANRDDVEIIGFNRKQNLILECRDAQSCVSTNASREITPNVLQVNADQVWAQGYTGTGVIVAVVDSGVNYEHADVADHLWDGGAEFPHHGYDIVNNDDDPMDDKGHGTHVAGIVCGDGTSGSQTGVAPDATLMCVKTTAADGFGGAVNIAGGMEWAVEHGCDLINLSQGMAGAGITDKEIFRRTCESILDAGIIALVCAGNEGYSILQMAYPIPNNVRVPGSCPPPYLDPDQMVNPGGLSCVVSVGAVDYNDAAAEFTSQGPVTWQDTEFGDYAYEPGIGLIRPDVCAPGVNIKSLDYQNTSGYTYYDGTSQATPCVAGIVALMLQKNPNLMPADICRISEETSLKLTPNKSNITGVGRVDALAAINAVEPDAVEENDIAENEFVVYPNPSHDILFVKTCHGASLQSEYQITNLMGQTIISGQIASENQQIDVSSLSEGIYFIKIGEVTMKFLKKTL
;
A
#
# COMPACT_ATOMS: atom_id res chain seq x y z
N MET A 1 -14.26 -18.77 -59.37
CA MET A 1 -13.78 -19.41 -58.15
C MET A 1 -12.48 -18.79 -57.57
N LYS A 2 -11.46 -18.38 -58.34
CA LYS A 2 -10.22 -17.78 -57.82
C LYS A 2 -10.37 -16.38 -57.23
N LYS A 3 -11.33 -15.56 -57.66
CA LYS A 3 -11.58 -14.20 -57.14
C LYS A 3 -12.32 -14.16 -55.77
N SER A 4 -13.17 -15.16 -55.51
CA SER A 4 -13.90 -15.29 -54.23
C SER A 4 -13.01 -15.79 -53.08
N LEU A 5 -11.96 -16.58 -53.41
CA LEU A 5 -11.02 -17.09 -52.43
C LEU A 5 -10.05 -16.01 -51.96
N LEU A 6 -9.70 -15.04 -52.84
CA LEU A 6 -8.84 -13.91 -52.49
C LEU A 6 -9.55 -12.90 -51.60
N ALA A 7 -10.85 -12.69 -51.78
CA ALA A 7 -11.66 -11.84 -50.91
C ALA A 7 -11.86 -12.42 -49.51
N LEU A 8 -11.99 -13.76 -49.39
CA LEU A 8 -12.11 -14.44 -48.11
C LEU A 8 -10.78 -14.41 -47.31
N ILE A 9 -9.64 -14.52 -48.00
CA ILE A 9 -8.31 -14.43 -47.37
C ILE A 9 -8.01 -12.98 -46.91
N LEU A 10 -8.46 -11.97 -47.66
CA LEU A 10 -8.29 -10.57 -47.28
C LEU A 10 -9.17 -10.15 -46.07
N ILE A 11 -10.38 -10.74 -45.95
CA ILE A 11 -11.25 -10.50 -44.77
C ILE A 11 -10.68 -11.21 -43.53
N PHE A 12 -10.08 -12.40 -43.71
CA PHE A 12 -9.44 -13.12 -42.59
C PHE A 12 -8.10 -12.46 -42.14
N CYS A 13 -7.36 -11.84 -43.06
CA CYS A 13 -6.17 -11.07 -42.71
C CYS A 13 -6.49 -9.71 -42.07
N ALA A 14 -7.62 -9.08 -42.41
CA ALA A 14 -8.03 -7.82 -41.80
C ALA A 14 -8.50 -8.00 -40.33
N SER A 15 -9.07 -9.16 -40.00
CA SER A 15 -9.48 -9.46 -38.62
C SER A 15 -8.31 -9.84 -37.68
N ILE A 16 -7.16 -10.24 -38.23
CA ILE A 16 -5.97 -10.56 -37.43
C ILE A 16 -5.19 -9.29 -36.99
N ILE A 17 -5.30 -8.20 -37.74
CA ILE A 17 -4.59 -6.93 -37.40
C ILE A 17 -5.30 -6.16 -36.30
N SER A 18 -6.56 -6.44 -36.03
CA SER A 18 -7.39 -5.71 -35.06
C SER A 18 -7.35 -6.25 -33.62
N ALA A 19 -6.63 -7.33 -33.34
CA ALA A 19 -6.63 -7.98 -32.01
C ALA A 19 -5.40 -7.61 -31.13
N GLN A 20 -4.55 -6.74 -31.59
CA GLN A 20 -3.24 -6.49 -30.94
C GLN A 20 -3.35 -5.83 -29.55
N ASN A 21 -4.44 -5.11 -29.27
CA ASN A 21 -4.66 -4.39 -28.01
C ASN A 21 -5.76 -5.03 -27.15
N ILE A 22 -6.16 -6.27 -27.40
CA ILE A 22 -7.18 -6.98 -26.64
C ILE A 22 -6.54 -8.17 -25.93
N ASP A 23 -6.72 -8.22 -24.60
CA ASP A 23 -6.27 -9.34 -23.75
C ASP A 23 -6.94 -10.67 -24.18
N ASN A 24 -6.20 -11.75 -24.10
CA ASN A 24 -6.71 -13.08 -24.46
C ASN A 24 -7.94 -13.51 -23.66
N GLN A 25 -8.01 -13.14 -22.37
CA GLN A 25 -9.17 -13.43 -21.51
C GLN A 25 -10.42 -12.69 -22.00
N LEU A 26 -10.27 -11.45 -22.47
CA LEU A 26 -11.37 -10.70 -23.08
C LEU A 26 -11.79 -11.30 -24.43
N LEU A 27 -10.83 -11.70 -25.26
CA LEU A 27 -11.15 -12.40 -26.53
C LEU A 27 -11.97 -13.68 -26.30
N ASP A 28 -11.58 -14.47 -25.29
CA ASP A 28 -12.30 -15.68 -24.91
C ASP A 28 -13.72 -15.36 -24.41
N GLU A 29 -13.90 -14.31 -23.61
CA GLU A 29 -15.22 -13.90 -23.14
C GLU A 29 -16.07 -13.33 -24.28
N MET A 30 -15.52 -12.51 -25.16
CA MET A 30 -16.22 -12.03 -26.37
C MET A 30 -16.72 -13.19 -27.25
N ASN A 31 -15.94 -14.26 -27.36
CA ASN A 31 -16.36 -15.44 -28.14
C ASN A 31 -17.52 -16.25 -27.51
N ARG A 32 -17.73 -16.10 -26.21
CA ARG A 32 -18.82 -16.78 -25.46
C ARG A 32 -20.11 -15.99 -25.41
N ARG A 33 -20.08 -14.67 -25.58
CA ARG A 33 -21.22 -13.75 -25.47
C ARG A 33 -21.91 -13.56 -26.83
N ALA A 34 -23.16 -13.07 -26.82
CA ALA A 34 -23.80 -12.56 -28.02
C ALA A 34 -23.24 -11.19 -28.43
N ASP A 35 -23.51 -10.71 -29.64
CA ASP A 35 -22.89 -9.45 -30.13
C ASP A 35 -23.42 -8.23 -29.42
N ASP A 36 -24.65 -8.26 -28.93
CA ASP A 36 -25.33 -7.17 -28.22
C ASP A 36 -25.16 -7.29 -26.69
N ASP A 37 -24.52 -8.33 -26.18
CA ASP A 37 -24.25 -8.46 -24.74
C ASP A 37 -23.19 -7.43 -24.30
N GLU A 38 -23.45 -6.79 -23.15
CA GLU A 38 -22.46 -5.95 -22.51
C GLU A 38 -21.43 -6.77 -21.72
N ILE A 39 -20.18 -6.41 -21.87
CA ILE A 39 -19.03 -7.03 -21.20
C ILE A 39 -18.35 -5.95 -20.34
N GLU A 40 -18.13 -6.25 -19.07
CA GLU A 40 -17.32 -5.38 -18.20
C GLU A 40 -15.85 -5.40 -18.67
N VAL A 41 -15.34 -4.25 -19.05
CA VAL A 41 -13.97 -4.11 -19.58
C VAL A 41 -13.18 -3.08 -18.81
N VAL A 42 -11.86 -3.27 -18.83
CA VAL A 42 -10.88 -2.30 -18.36
C VAL A 42 -10.03 -1.87 -19.53
N VAL A 43 -9.91 -0.57 -19.72
CA VAL A 43 -9.10 0.04 -20.77
C VAL A 43 -7.92 0.76 -20.14
N VAL A 44 -6.72 0.25 -20.35
CA VAL A 44 -5.48 0.87 -19.89
C VAL A 44 -5.02 1.87 -20.96
N MET A 45 -4.79 3.12 -20.54
CA MET A 45 -4.33 4.17 -21.45
C MET A 45 -2.84 3.99 -21.78
N LYS A 46 -2.46 4.33 -23.01
CA LYS A 46 -1.06 4.27 -23.46
C LYS A 46 -0.17 5.31 -22.80
N ALA A 47 -0.75 6.47 -22.45
CA ALA A 47 -0.02 7.53 -21.80
C ALA A 47 0.45 7.08 -20.40
N ARG A 48 1.73 7.33 -20.09
CA ARG A 48 2.34 7.08 -18.77
C ARG A 48 2.90 8.39 -18.23
N TYR A 49 2.77 8.58 -16.92
CA TYR A 49 3.43 9.70 -16.26
C TYR A 49 4.95 9.48 -16.28
N ASP A 50 5.72 10.55 -16.49
CA ASP A 50 7.17 10.48 -16.32
C ASP A 50 7.52 10.41 -14.82
N ARG A 51 7.72 9.18 -14.32
CA ARG A 51 7.99 8.90 -12.91
C ARG A 51 9.29 9.53 -12.43
N THR A 52 10.29 9.66 -13.29
CA THR A 52 11.55 10.33 -12.93
C THR A 52 11.29 11.79 -12.60
N LEU A 53 10.51 12.47 -13.45
CA LEU A 53 10.13 13.86 -13.22
C LEU A 53 9.20 14.01 -12.00
N LEU A 54 8.26 13.05 -11.81
CA LEU A 54 7.35 13.04 -10.66
C LEU A 54 8.14 12.95 -9.35
N ASN A 55 9.02 11.96 -9.23
CA ASN A 55 9.83 11.74 -8.03
C ASN A 55 10.78 12.91 -7.76
N GLN A 56 11.43 13.45 -8.81
CA GLN A 56 12.29 14.64 -8.69
C GLN A 56 11.56 15.86 -8.11
N LYS A 57 10.28 16.05 -8.47
CA LYS A 57 9.44 17.10 -7.88
C LYS A 57 8.99 16.74 -6.46
N ALA A 58 8.63 15.49 -6.24
CA ALA A 58 8.13 14.99 -4.96
C ALA A 58 9.22 14.99 -3.87
N ASP A 59 10.48 14.81 -4.23
CA ASP A 59 11.64 14.87 -3.32
C ASP A 59 11.88 16.28 -2.73
N ALA A 60 11.21 17.30 -3.24
CA ALA A 60 11.27 18.65 -2.67
C ALA A 60 10.41 18.83 -1.41
N PHE A 61 9.50 17.90 -1.11
CA PHE A 61 8.64 17.98 0.07
C PHE A 61 9.36 17.46 1.32
N ALA A 62 9.08 18.10 2.45
CA ALA A 62 9.76 17.80 3.70
C ALA A 62 9.19 16.56 4.41
N THR A 63 7.92 16.28 4.20
CA THR A 63 7.23 15.16 4.84
C THR A 63 6.66 14.18 3.83
N ARG A 64 6.51 12.93 4.25
CA ARG A 64 5.87 11.87 3.45
C ARG A 64 4.41 12.22 3.13
N ALA A 65 3.70 12.85 4.04
CA ALA A 65 2.31 13.28 3.82
C ALA A 65 2.21 14.36 2.71
N GLU A 66 3.07 15.38 2.74
CA GLU A 66 3.11 16.39 1.66
C GLU A 66 3.47 15.76 0.31
N ARG A 67 4.42 14.83 0.30
CA ARG A 67 4.80 14.05 -0.89
C ARG A 67 3.60 13.30 -1.45
N ARG A 68 2.88 12.55 -0.60
CA ARG A 68 1.67 11.81 -0.98
C ARG A 68 0.65 12.71 -1.65
N ASP A 69 0.26 13.80 -0.99
CA ASP A 69 -0.77 14.72 -1.47
C ASP A 69 -0.38 15.35 -2.82
N PHE A 70 0.90 15.68 -3.01
CA PHE A 70 1.42 16.16 -4.28
C PHE A 70 1.32 15.09 -5.38
N VAL A 71 1.79 13.86 -5.12
CA VAL A 71 1.80 12.78 -6.11
C VAL A 71 0.38 12.39 -6.50
N VAL A 72 -0.54 12.26 -5.56
CA VAL A 72 -1.97 12.00 -5.81
C VAL A 72 -2.55 13.04 -6.76
N LYS A 73 -2.34 14.33 -6.48
CA LYS A 73 -2.83 15.43 -7.30
C LYS A 73 -2.28 15.40 -8.72
N GLU A 74 -0.97 15.16 -8.87
CA GLU A 74 -0.33 15.11 -10.19
C GLU A 74 -0.84 13.93 -11.03
N LEU A 75 -0.95 12.73 -10.43
CA LEU A 75 -1.47 11.54 -11.11
C LEU A 75 -2.93 11.70 -11.52
N LYS A 76 -3.78 12.24 -10.65
CA LYS A 76 -5.19 12.51 -10.93
C LYS A 76 -5.34 13.50 -12.10
N THR A 77 -4.61 14.61 -12.05
CA THR A 77 -4.61 15.62 -13.13
C THR A 77 -4.12 15.02 -14.46
N PHE A 78 -3.10 14.17 -14.41
CA PHE A 78 -2.57 13.49 -15.59
C PHE A 78 -3.59 12.51 -16.19
N ALA A 79 -4.21 11.68 -15.35
CA ALA A 79 -5.21 10.71 -15.78
C ALA A 79 -6.43 11.40 -16.40
N GLU A 80 -7.00 12.40 -15.76
CA GLU A 80 -8.11 13.20 -16.29
C GLU A 80 -7.81 13.77 -17.67
N LYS A 81 -6.60 14.30 -17.86
CA LYS A 81 -6.18 14.87 -19.14
C LYS A 81 -6.00 13.81 -20.22
N SER A 82 -5.36 12.68 -19.89
CA SER A 82 -5.05 11.62 -20.88
C SER A 82 -6.27 10.79 -21.26
N GLN A 83 -7.22 10.62 -20.34
CA GLN A 83 -8.45 9.85 -20.53
C GLN A 83 -9.54 10.65 -21.26
N LYS A 84 -9.46 11.98 -21.26
CA LYS A 84 -10.52 12.86 -21.73
C LYS A 84 -11.08 12.49 -23.11
N ASN A 85 -10.23 12.22 -24.08
CA ASN A 85 -10.68 11.91 -25.44
C ASN A 85 -11.46 10.58 -25.52
N LEU A 86 -11.10 9.60 -24.70
CA LEU A 86 -11.83 8.34 -24.64
C LEU A 86 -13.14 8.52 -23.88
N VAL A 87 -13.16 9.24 -22.77
CA VAL A 87 -14.39 9.58 -22.03
C VAL A 87 -15.37 10.34 -22.92
N ASP A 88 -14.90 11.38 -23.61
CA ASP A 88 -15.75 12.15 -24.57
C ASP A 88 -16.35 11.25 -25.68
N TYR A 89 -15.58 10.26 -26.16
CA TYR A 89 -16.07 9.26 -27.12
C TYR A 89 -17.13 8.34 -26.51
N LEU A 90 -16.87 7.80 -25.32
CA LEU A 90 -17.79 6.89 -24.61
C LEU A 90 -19.13 7.55 -24.36
N GLU A 91 -19.14 8.76 -23.83
CA GLU A 91 -20.36 9.50 -23.48
C GLU A 91 -21.12 9.97 -24.74
N ASN A 92 -20.44 10.59 -25.70
CA ASN A 92 -21.09 11.29 -26.81
C ASN A 92 -21.38 10.38 -28.01
N THR A 93 -20.55 9.37 -28.26
CA THR A 93 -20.66 8.48 -29.43
C THR A 93 -21.22 7.12 -29.04
N ALA A 94 -20.56 6.41 -28.11
CA ALA A 94 -20.99 5.09 -27.66
C ALA A 94 -22.17 5.10 -26.70
N LYS A 95 -22.52 6.28 -26.13
CA LYS A 95 -23.62 6.48 -25.16
C LYS A 95 -23.45 5.67 -23.86
N ILE A 96 -22.22 5.49 -23.43
CA ILE A 96 -21.84 4.86 -22.16
C ILE A 96 -21.58 5.99 -21.15
N ASN A 97 -22.40 6.06 -20.09
CA ASN A 97 -22.33 7.14 -19.09
C ASN A 97 -21.74 6.67 -17.74
N ASN A 98 -21.71 5.34 -17.50
CA ASN A 98 -21.16 4.77 -16.27
C ASN A 98 -19.69 4.39 -16.51
N VAL A 99 -18.84 5.40 -16.62
CA VAL A 99 -17.39 5.23 -16.80
C VAL A 99 -16.69 5.61 -15.50
N SER A 100 -15.90 4.71 -14.97
CA SER A 100 -15.12 4.94 -13.77
C SER A 100 -13.63 4.96 -14.12
N SER A 101 -12.85 5.75 -13.38
CA SER A 101 -11.42 5.94 -13.58
C SER A 101 -10.61 5.35 -12.43
N LEU A 102 -9.49 4.72 -12.79
CA LEU A 102 -8.37 4.41 -11.92
C LEU A 102 -7.24 5.38 -12.29
N HIS A 103 -7.00 6.40 -11.46
CA HIS A 103 -6.03 7.45 -11.77
C HIS A 103 -4.59 6.96 -11.68
N PHE A 104 -4.29 6.10 -10.70
CA PHE A 104 -2.95 5.56 -10.48
C PHE A 104 -2.52 4.61 -11.60
N ALA A 105 -3.43 3.78 -12.08
CA ALA A 105 -3.19 2.90 -13.21
C ALA A 105 -3.34 3.62 -14.56
N ASN A 106 -3.91 4.82 -14.60
CA ASN A 106 -4.37 5.51 -15.80
C ASN A 106 -5.23 4.60 -16.67
N ALA A 107 -6.31 4.06 -16.07
CA ALA A 107 -7.24 3.14 -16.70
C ALA A 107 -8.70 3.56 -16.50
N LEU A 108 -9.57 3.15 -17.42
CA LEU A 108 -11.02 3.32 -17.33
C LEU A 108 -11.69 1.96 -17.25
N TYR A 109 -12.80 1.84 -16.52
CA TYR A 109 -13.61 0.63 -16.53
C TYR A 109 -15.10 0.96 -16.69
N PHE A 110 -15.79 0.14 -17.48
CA PHE A 110 -17.18 0.30 -17.89
C PHE A 110 -17.69 -0.98 -18.55
N SER A 111 -19.00 -1.02 -18.88
CA SER A 111 -19.58 -2.09 -19.70
C SER A 111 -19.76 -1.64 -21.15
N ALA A 112 -19.43 -2.51 -22.11
CA ALA A 112 -19.55 -2.21 -23.53
C ALA A 112 -19.89 -3.45 -24.37
N THR A 113 -20.53 -3.25 -25.52
CA THR A 113 -20.75 -4.30 -26.52
C THR A 113 -19.47 -4.62 -27.29
N LYS A 114 -19.40 -5.78 -27.94
CA LYS A 114 -18.26 -6.17 -28.78
C LYS A 114 -17.90 -5.13 -29.84
N ALA A 115 -18.90 -4.50 -30.45
CA ALA A 115 -18.68 -3.48 -31.49
C ALA A 115 -17.89 -2.29 -30.90
N VAL A 116 -18.28 -1.79 -29.75
CA VAL A 116 -17.63 -0.67 -29.07
C VAL A 116 -16.22 -1.08 -28.60
N ILE A 117 -16.05 -2.29 -28.05
CA ILE A 117 -14.73 -2.81 -27.65
C ILE A 117 -13.77 -2.83 -28.85
N MET A 118 -14.23 -3.30 -30.02
CA MET A 118 -13.42 -3.33 -31.24
C MET A 118 -13.07 -1.92 -31.76
N GLU A 119 -13.96 -0.95 -31.61
CA GLU A 119 -13.66 0.46 -31.95
C GLU A 119 -12.59 1.05 -31.03
N ILE A 120 -12.70 0.79 -29.72
CA ILE A 120 -11.73 1.27 -28.72
C ILE A 120 -10.35 0.60 -28.95
N ALA A 121 -10.31 -0.68 -29.29
CA ALA A 121 -9.06 -1.40 -29.55
C ALA A 121 -8.25 -0.84 -30.73
N ASN A 122 -8.89 -0.10 -31.63
CA ASN A 122 -8.23 0.54 -32.78
C ASN A 122 -7.73 1.97 -32.48
N ARG A 123 -7.88 2.45 -31.24
CA ARG A 123 -7.44 3.81 -30.86
C ARG A 123 -5.95 3.83 -30.56
N ASP A 124 -5.28 4.90 -30.98
CA ASP A 124 -3.85 5.12 -30.75
C ASP A 124 -3.51 5.48 -29.30
N ASP A 125 -4.51 5.95 -28.51
CA ASP A 125 -4.37 6.35 -27.11
C ASP A 125 -4.61 5.20 -26.11
N VAL A 126 -5.00 4.01 -26.60
CA VAL A 126 -5.25 2.79 -25.81
C VAL A 126 -4.06 1.85 -25.89
N GLU A 127 -3.61 1.33 -24.76
CA GLU A 127 -2.55 0.32 -24.67
C GLU A 127 -3.12 -1.09 -24.76
N ILE A 128 -4.05 -1.41 -23.85
CA ILE A 128 -4.68 -2.74 -23.79
C ILE A 128 -6.09 -2.63 -23.23
N ILE A 129 -6.97 -3.51 -23.69
CA ILE A 129 -8.32 -3.72 -23.16
C ILE A 129 -8.39 -5.15 -22.61
N GLY A 130 -8.81 -5.28 -21.36
CA GLY A 130 -9.01 -6.55 -20.69
C GLY A 130 -10.42 -6.75 -20.18
N PHE A 131 -10.71 -7.98 -19.82
CA PHE A 131 -11.95 -8.36 -19.15
C PHE A 131 -11.84 -8.10 -17.65
N ASN A 132 -12.77 -7.34 -17.05
CA ASN A 132 -12.85 -7.17 -15.60
C ASN A 132 -13.34 -8.48 -14.95
N ARG A 133 -12.43 -9.46 -14.87
CA ARG A 133 -12.73 -10.78 -14.36
C ARG A 133 -12.89 -10.75 -12.85
N LYS A 134 -14.06 -11.17 -12.36
CA LYS A 134 -14.28 -11.40 -10.93
C LYS A 134 -13.92 -12.84 -10.57
N GLN A 135 -13.20 -13.01 -9.48
CA GLN A 135 -12.81 -14.32 -8.95
C GLN A 135 -12.79 -14.27 -7.41
N ASN A 136 -12.69 -15.42 -6.78
CA ASN A 136 -12.49 -15.45 -5.33
C ASN A 136 -11.10 -14.87 -4.99
N LEU A 137 -11.09 -13.72 -4.32
CA LEU A 137 -9.88 -13.00 -3.92
C LEU A 137 -9.30 -13.52 -2.60
N ILE A 138 -10.14 -14.16 -1.78
CA ILE A 138 -9.82 -14.66 -0.45
C ILE A 138 -9.80 -16.18 -0.51
N LEU A 139 -8.63 -16.79 -0.33
CA LEU A 139 -8.50 -18.23 -0.23
C LEU A 139 -8.36 -18.62 1.26
N GLU A 140 -9.48 -19.03 1.85
CA GLU A 140 -9.50 -19.55 3.22
C GLU A 140 -8.85 -20.93 3.29
N CYS A 141 -7.91 -21.14 4.22
CA CYS A 141 -7.17 -22.39 4.31
C CYS A 141 -7.81 -23.42 5.24
N ARG A 142 -8.68 -23.02 6.16
CA ARG A 142 -9.52 -23.89 7.02
C ARG A 142 -10.67 -23.13 7.65
N ASP A 143 -11.81 -23.81 7.86
CA ASP A 143 -12.82 -23.40 8.84
C ASP A 143 -12.23 -23.55 10.24
N ALA A 144 -11.86 -22.44 10.84
CA ALA A 144 -11.45 -22.45 12.23
C ALA A 144 -12.66 -22.62 13.15
N GLN A 145 -12.48 -23.32 14.27
CA GLN A 145 -13.49 -23.42 15.29
C GLN A 145 -13.71 -22.05 15.95
N SER A 146 -14.90 -21.48 15.81
CA SER A 146 -15.30 -20.32 16.59
C SER A 146 -15.22 -20.66 18.07
N CYS A 147 -14.35 -20.02 18.82
CA CYS A 147 -14.24 -20.13 20.25
C CYS A 147 -14.77 -18.86 20.89
N VAL A 148 -16.00 -18.93 21.43
CA VAL A 148 -16.47 -17.90 22.36
C VAL A 148 -15.66 -18.10 23.66
N SER A 149 -14.65 -17.24 23.87
CA SER A 149 -13.91 -17.22 25.14
C SER A 149 -14.82 -16.65 26.23
N THR A 150 -15.32 -17.50 27.11
CA THR A 150 -16.16 -17.08 28.23
C THR A 150 -15.38 -16.71 29.51
N ASN A 151 -14.04 -16.72 29.47
CA ASN A 151 -13.20 -16.36 30.62
C ASN A 151 -12.08 -15.41 30.19
N ALA A 152 -12.26 -14.15 30.47
CA ALA A 152 -11.31 -13.07 30.21
C ALA A 152 -10.11 -13.11 31.17
N SER A 153 -9.13 -13.95 30.91
CA SER A 153 -7.77 -13.60 31.29
C SER A 153 -7.22 -12.80 30.09
N ARG A 154 -6.83 -11.56 30.31
CA ARG A 154 -6.17 -10.73 29.29
C ARG A 154 -4.92 -11.48 28.81
N GLU A 155 -4.98 -12.03 27.62
CA GLU A 155 -3.86 -12.74 27.00
C GLU A 155 -3.31 -11.94 25.82
N ILE A 156 -1.99 -11.97 25.63
CA ILE A 156 -1.35 -11.52 24.39
C ILE A 156 -1.27 -12.77 23.49
N THR A 157 -1.77 -12.65 22.26
CA THR A 157 -1.82 -13.80 21.36
C THR A 157 -0.42 -14.24 20.89
N PRO A 158 -0.23 -15.54 20.59
CA PRO A 158 1.08 -16.07 20.25
C PRO A 158 1.75 -15.43 19.04
N ASN A 159 0.99 -14.98 18.04
CA ASN A 159 1.55 -14.27 16.88
C ASN A 159 2.23 -12.95 17.29
N VAL A 160 1.64 -12.18 18.20
CA VAL A 160 2.20 -10.93 18.73
C VAL A 160 3.50 -11.19 19.48
N LEU A 161 3.51 -12.22 20.35
CA LEU A 161 4.70 -12.63 21.12
C LEU A 161 5.81 -13.17 20.20
N GLN A 162 5.45 -13.95 19.17
CA GLN A 162 6.43 -14.53 18.25
C GLN A 162 7.19 -13.47 17.44
N VAL A 163 6.56 -12.34 17.12
CA VAL A 163 7.22 -11.23 16.44
C VAL A 163 7.83 -10.19 17.39
N ASN A 164 7.84 -10.42 18.70
CA ASN A 164 8.38 -9.54 19.74
C ASN A 164 7.72 -8.14 19.81
N ALA A 165 6.46 -7.99 19.41
CA ALA A 165 5.77 -6.71 19.44
C ALA A 165 5.48 -6.22 20.86
N ASP A 166 5.22 -7.11 21.80
CA ASP A 166 5.04 -6.81 23.23
C ASP A 166 6.26 -6.11 23.85
N GLN A 167 7.47 -6.43 23.37
CA GLN A 167 8.71 -5.77 23.81
C GLN A 167 8.87 -4.37 23.21
N VAL A 168 8.26 -4.12 22.06
CA VAL A 168 8.24 -2.79 21.43
C VAL A 168 7.27 -1.86 22.16
N TRP A 169 6.11 -2.38 22.59
CA TRP A 169 5.18 -1.61 23.42
C TRP A 169 5.80 -1.15 24.74
N ALA A 170 6.68 -1.97 25.33
CA ALA A 170 7.43 -1.57 26.52
C ALA A 170 8.39 -0.39 26.29
N GLN A 171 8.72 -0.08 25.02
CA GLN A 171 9.49 1.11 24.63
C GLN A 171 8.59 2.31 24.30
N GLY A 172 7.27 2.19 24.37
CA GLY A 172 6.29 3.25 24.10
C GLY A 172 5.80 3.33 22.65
N TYR A 173 6.17 2.36 21.78
CA TYR A 173 5.68 2.31 20.39
C TYR A 173 4.55 1.32 20.28
N THR A 174 3.33 1.81 19.99
CA THR A 174 2.07 1.05 19.91
C THR A 174 1.32 1.27 18.59
N GLY A 175 1.87 2.09 17.68
CA GLY A 175 1.26 2.45 16.40
C GLY A 175 0.53 3.80 16.41
N THR A 176 0.54 4.51 17.54
CA THR A 176 -0.15 5.81 17.70
C THR A 176 0.22 6.79 16.59
N GLY A 177 -0.81 7.42 15.98
CA GLY A 177 -0.65 8.44 14.95
C GLY A 177 -0.40 7.88 13.54
N VAL A 178 -0.44 6.56 13.35
CA VAL A 178 -0.26 5.91 12.04
C VAL A 178 -1.58 5.36 11.54
N ILE A 179 -1.97 5.70 10.30
CA ILE A 179 -3.21 5.24 9.66
C ILE A 179 -2.91 4.02 8.79
N VAL A 180 -3.45 2.87 9.18
CA VAL A 180 -3.35 1.62 8.43
C VAL A 180 -4.63 1.36 7.67
N ALA A 181 -4.57 1.35 6.34
CA ALA A 181 -5.71 0.95 5.51
C ALA A 181 -5.74 -0.58 5.39
N VAL A 182 -6.83 -1.19 5.85
CA VAL A 182 -7.15 -2.60 5.61
C VAL A 182 -8.05 -2.68 4.38
N VAL A 183 -7.47 -3.08 3.25
CA VAL A 183 -8.15 -3.24 1.95
C VAL A 183 -8.54 -4.71 1.82
N ASP A 184 -9.82 -5.04 2.13
CA ASP A 184 -10.27 -6.43 2.30
C ASP A 184 -11.78 -6.60 2.04
N SER A 185 -12.45 -7.49 2.76
CA SER A 185 -13.91 -7.73 2.71
C SER A 185 -14.75 -6.73 3.52
N GLY A 186 -14.13 -5.67 4.02
CA GLY A 186 -14.69 -4.75 5.00
C GLY A 186 -14.21 -5.06 6.42
N VAL A 187 -14.69 -4.31 7.40
CA VAL A 187 -14.40 -4.51 8.82
C VAL A 187 -15.68 -4.34 9.62
N ASN A 188 -15.93 -5.22 10.59
CA ASN A 188 -16.91 -4.94 11.64
C ASN A 188 -16.31 -3.88 12.59
N TYR A 189 -16.48 -2.61 12.21
CA TYR A 189 -15.96 -1.46 12.96
C TYR A 189 -16.71 -1.23 14.30
N GLU A 190 -17.77 -1.99 14.59
CA GLU A 190 -18.44 -2.01 15.90
C GLU A 190 -17.76 -2.98 16.89
N HIS A 191 -16.76 -3.76 16.46
CA HIS A 191 -16.05 -4.65 17.37
C HIS A 191 -15.26 -3.85 18.40
N ALA A 192 -15.45 -4.18 19.70
CA ALA A 192 -14.93 -3.40 20.82
C ALA A 192 -13.41 -3.21 20.81
N ASP A 193 -12.65 -4.13 20.19
CA ASP A 193 -11.20 -4.07 20.13
C ASP A 193 -10.65 -3.16 19.04
N VAL A 194 -11.51 -2.50 18.24
CA VAL A 194 -11.10 -1.55 17.19
C VAL A 194 -11.94 -0.28 17.16
N ALA A 195 -13.09 -0.27 17.84
CA ALA A 195 -14.10 0.79 17.73
C ALA A 195 -13.64 2.17 18.23
N ASP A 196 -12.61 2.28 19.04
CA ASP A 196 -12.12 3.52 19.64
C ASP A 196 -10.91 4.14 18.93
N HIS A 197 -10.37 3.49 17.89
CA HIS A 197 -9.23 3.99 17.12
C HIS A 197 -9.43 3.88 15.60
N LEU A 198 -10.67 4.12 15.15
CA LEU A 198 -11.05 4.15 13.75
C LEU A 198 -10.69 5.48 13.07
N TRP A 199 -10.41 5.44 11.78
CA TRP A 199 -10.16 6.61 10.97
C TRP A 199 -11.38 7.56 10.95
N ASP A 200 -11.13 8.85 11.15
CA ASP A 200 -12.17 9.89 11.09
C ASP A 200 -12.29 10.42 9.66
N GLY A 201 -13.27 9.92 8.92
CA GLY A 201 -13.63 10.38 7.58
C GLY A 201 -14.55 11.59 7.56
N GLY A 202 -14.87 12.16 8.74
CA GLY A 202 -15.79 13.29 8.89
C GLY A 202 -17.22 12.97 8.44
N ALA A 203 -17.91 13.97 7.94
CA ALA A 203 -19.30 13.81 7.49
C ALA A 203 -19.44 13.08 6.14
N GLU A 204 -18.37 12.99 5.37
CA GLU A 204 -18.37 12.35 4.05
C GLU A 204 -18.23 10.82 4.18
N PHE A 205 -17.47 10.35 5.16
CA PHE A 205 -17.23 8.92 5.42
C PHE A 205 -17.48 8.57 6.90
N PRO A 206 -18.74 8.66 7.37
CA PRO A 206 -19.10 8.49 8.78
C PRO A 206 -18.88 7.05 9.30
N HIS A 207 -18.68 6.08 8.41
CA HIS A 207 -18.45 4.68 8.75
C HIS A 207 -16.97 4.26 8.59
N HIS A 208 -16.04 5.25 8.72
CA HIS A 208 -14.60 5.01 8.87
C HIS A 208 -13.90 4.41 7.66
N GLY A 209 -14.45 4.58 6.45
CA GLY A 209 -13.89 4.04 5.22
C GLY A 209 -14.85 4.08 4.05
N TYR A 210 -14.67 3.14 3.10
CA TYR A 210 -15.43 3.10 1.85
C TYR A 210 -15.64 1.69 1.32
N ASP A 211 -16.82 1.43 0.76
CA ASP A 211 -17.15 0.19 0.04
C ASP A 211 -17.03 0.40 -1.48
N ILE A 212 -15.94 -0.08 -2.06
CA ILE A 212 -15.69 -0.06 -3.52
C ILE A 212 -16.67 -0.98 -4.28
N VAL A 213 -17.17 -2.02 -3.62
CA VAL A 213 -18.07 -3.00 -4.26
C VAL A 213 -19.45 -2.40 -4.49
N ASN A 214 -19.99 -1.72 -3.47
CA ASN A 214 -21.32 -1.10 -3.49
C ASN A 214 -21.26 0.39 -3.88
N ASN A 215 -20.06 0.99 -3.89
CA ASN A 215 -19.83 2.40 -4.16
C ASN A 215 -20.58 3.30 -3.15
N ASP A 216 -20.37 3.00 -1.86
CA ASP A 216 -20.96 3.74 -0.73
C ASP A 216 -19.96 3.88 0.43
N ASP A 217 -20.36 4.57 1.50
CA ASP A 217 -19.54 4.90 2.66
C ASP A 217 -19.65 3.88 3.82
N ASP A 218 -20.24 2.69 3.58
CA ASP A 218 -20.39 1.66 4.61
C ASP A 218 -19.58 0.39 4.32
N PRO A 219 -18.31 0.34 4.75
CA PRO A 219 -17.42 -0.81 4.57
C PRO A 219 -17.64 -1.92 5.61
N MET A 220 -18.87 -2.07 6.14
CA MET A 220 -19.17 -3.15 7.07
C MET A 220 -18.86 -4.51 6.45
N ASP A 221 -18.21 -5.37 7.24
CA ASP A 221 -17.80 -6.70 6.81
C ASP A 221 -18.99 -7.67 6.79
N ASP A 222 -19.20 -8.31 5.66
CA ASP A 222 -20.25 -9.33 5.45
C ASP A 222 -19.67 -10.72 5.11
N LYS A 223 -18.33 -10.85 5.18
CA LYS A 223 -17.58 -12.09 4.91
C LYS A 223 -16.81 -12.58 6.15
N GLY A 224 -16.20 -11.65 6.91
CA GLY A 224 -15.47 -11.91 8.16
C GLY A 224 -13.95 -11.91 8.01
N HIS A 225 -13.41 -11.95 6.81
CA HIS A 225 -11.97 -12.02 6.58
C HIS A 225 -11.28 -10.70 6.95
N GLY A 226 -11.80 -9.56 6.50
CA GLY A 226 -11.21 -8.25 6.78
C GLY A 226 -11.27 -7.85 8.25
N THR A 227 -12.34 -8.23 8.97
CA THR A 227 -12.43 -8.03 10.43
C THR A 227 -11.34 -8.80 11.16
N HIS A 228 -11.10 -10.06 10.77
CA HIS A 228 -10.04 -10.88 11.34
C HIS A 228 -8.66 -10.27 11.07
N VAL A 229 -8.42 -9.84 9.84
CA VAL A 229 -7.18 -9.16 9.41
C VAL A 229 -6.96 -7.86 10.21
N ALA A 230 -7.98 -7.00 10.34
CA ALA A 230 -7.91 -5.75 11.10
C ALA A 230 -7.51 -5.99 12.57
N GLY A 231 -8.08 -7.02 13.19
CA GLY A 231 -7.72 -7.38 14.57
C GLY A 231 -6.27 -7.81 14.75
N ILE A 232 -5.61 -8.39 13.73
CA ILE A 232 -4.17 -8.71 13.78
C ILE A 232 -3.31 -7.45 13.61
N VAL A 233 -3.78 -6.45 12.87
CA VAL A 233 -3.09 -5.15 12.79
C VAL A 233 -3.17 -4.43 14.13
N CYS A 234 -4.38 -4.19 14.65
CA CYS A 234 -4.59 -3.21 15.70
C CYS A 234 -5.63 -3.58 16.79
N GLY A 235 -6.09 -4.83 16.89
CA GLY A 235 -6.98 -5.21 17.98
C GLY A 235 -6.32 -4.97 19.35
N ASP A 236 -6.92 -4.10 20.18
CA ASP A 236 -6.34 -3.58 21.44
C ASP A 236 -6.56 -4.48 22.67
N GLY A 237 -7.35 -5.54 22.51
CA GLY A 237 -7.67 -6.49 23.58
C GLY A 237 -8.69 -5.99 24.60
N THR A 238 -9.48 -4.97 24.30
CA THR A 238 -10.58 -4.49 25.14
C THR A 238 -11.55 -5.61 25.49
N SER A 239 -11.81 -6.55 24.56
CA SER A 239 -12.64 -7.76 24.78
C SER A 239 -11.91 -8.92 25.47
N GLY A 240 -10.60 -8.79 25.76
CA GLY A 240 -9.84 -9.76 26.56
C GLY A 240 -8.59 -10.35 25.91
N SER A 241 -8.50 -10.46 24.59
CA SER A 241 -7.31 -10.99 23.90
C SER A 241 -6.64 -9.90 23.07
N GLN A 242 -5.41 -9.56 23.43
CA GLN A 242 -4.56 -8.63 22.65
C GLN A 242 -4.10 -9.31 21.37
N THR A 243 -4.78 -9.04 20.26
CA THR A 243 -4.53 -9.68 18.97
C THR A 243 -3.69 -8.84 18.02
N GLY A 244 -3.73 -7.50 18.18
CA GLY A 244 -3.08 -6.54 17.31
C GLY A 244 -1.60 -6.33 17.63
N VAL A 245 -0.78 -6.24 16.61
CA VAL A 245 0.66 -5.93 16.69
C VAL A 245 0.89 -4.44 16.99
N ALA A 246 0.04 -3.56 16.48
CA ALA A 246 0.07 -2.12 16.68
C ALA A 246 -1.27 -1.62 17.27
N PRO A 247 -1.53 -1.86 18.57
CA PRO A 247 -2.85 -1.72 19.16
C PRO A 247 -3.41 -0.28 19.19
N ASP A 248 -2.60 0.74 19.03
CA ASP A 248 -3.03 2.14 18.99
C ASP A 248 -2.94 2.73 17.55
N ALA A 249 -2.75 1.90 16.52
CA ALA A 249 -2.78 2.36 15.13
C ALA A 249 -4.22 2.69 14.71
N THR A 250 -4.39 3.76 13.96
CA THR A 250 -5.69 4.17 13.43
C THR A 250 -6.08 3.28 12.25
N LEU A 251 -7.27 2.69 12.31
CA LEU A 251 -7.78 1.76 11.31
C LEU A 251 -8.65 2.47 10.26
N MET A 252 -8.26 2.39 8.98
CA MET A 252 -9.07 2.80 7.83
C MET A 252 -9.64 1.56 7.14
N CYS A 253 -10.98 1.50 7.00
CA CYS A 253 -11.70 0.33 6.47
C CYS A 253 -11.98 0.50 4.98
N VAL A 254 -11.49 -0.39 4.11
CA VAL A 254 -11.74 -0.34 2.67
C VAL A 254 -12.23 -1.69 2.16
N LYS A 255 -13.51 -1.74 1.74
CA LYS A 255 -14.13 -2.97 1.25
C LYS A 255 -14.00 -3.09 -0.26
N THR A 256 -13.33 -4.14 -0.71
CA THR A 256 -13.06 -4.44 -2.13
C THR A 256 -13.53 -5.81 -2.58
N THR A 257 -14.05 -6.61 -1.64
CA THR A 257 -14.52 -7.97 -1.87
C THR A 257 -15.96 -8.12 -1.38
N ALA A 258 -16.82 -8.70 -2.22
CA ALA A 258 -18.22 -8.95 -1.89
C ALA A 258 -18.37 -10.11 -0.88
N ALA A 259 -19.59 -10.26 -0.32
CA ALA A 259 -19.94 -11.30 0.68
C ALA A 259 -19.60 -12.74 0.26
N ASP A 260 -19.60 -13.02 -1.03
CA ASP A 260 -19.22 -14.33 -1.60
C ASP A 260 -17.70 -14.51 -1.76
N GLY A 261 -16.91 -13.49 -1.43
CA GLY A 261 -15.45 -13.48 -1.58
C GLY A 261 -14.96 -13.07 -2.96
N PHE A 262 -15.85 -12.67 -3.87
CA PHE A 262 -15.49 -12.30 -5.25
C PHE A 262 -15.20 -10.81 -5.41
N GLY A 263 -14.26 -10.52 -6.27
CA GLY A 263 -13.87 -9.19 -6.73
C GLY A 263 -12.90 -9.30 -7.91
N GLY A 264 -12.50 -8.16 -8.46
CA GLY A 264 -11.59 -8.08 -9.60
C GLY A 264 -10.38 -7.16 -9.33
N ALA A 265 -9.48 -7.07 -10.30
CA ALA A 265 -8.32 -6.18 -10.24
C ALA A 265 -8.72 -4.73 -10.00
N VAL A 266 -9.83 -4.29 -10.63
CA VAL A 266 -10.37 -2.93 -10.49
C VAL A 266 -10.79 -2.63 -9.05
N ASN A 267 -11.44 -3.59 -8.36
CA ASN A 267 -11.86 -3.39 -6.99
C ASN A 267 -10.65 -3.22 -6.06
N ILE A 268 -9.66 -4.10 -6.18
CA ILE A 268 -8.44 -4.03 -5.35
C ILE A 268 -7.67 -2.73 -5.65
N ALA A 269 -7.39 -2.45 -6.92
CA ALA A 269 -6.64 -1.25 -7.32
C ALA A 269 -7.36 0.03 -6.92
N GLY A 270 -8.70 0.09 -7.09
CA GLY A 270 -9.52 1.21 -6.66
C GLY A 270 -9.51 1.41 -5.15
N GLY A 271 -9.55 0.33 -4.36
CA GLY A 271 -9.44 0.41 -2.91
C GLY A 271 -8.07 0.89 -2.43
N MET A 272 -7.00 0.42 -3.07
CA MET A 272 -5.64 0.89 -2.78
C MET A 272 -5.47 2.38 -3.12
N GLU A 273 -5.97 2.81 -4.28
CA GLU A 273 -5.96 4.20 -4.72
C GLU A 273 -6.76 5.08 -3.74
N TRP A 274 -8.00 4.68 -3.41
CA TRP A 274 -8.85 5.39 -2.46
C TRP A 274 -8.18 5.58 -1.10
N ALA A 275 -7.55 4.54 -0.56
CA ALA A 275 -6.86 4.60 0.72
C ALA A 275 -5.72 5.65 0.72
N VAL A 276 -4.92 5.70 -0.36
CA VAL A 276 -3.83 6.68 -0.48
C VAL A 276 -4.38 8.10 -0.67
N GLU A 277 -5.43 8.27 -1.47
CA GLU A 277 -6.11 9.57 -1.66
C GLU A 277 -6.67 10.13 -0.34
N HIS A 278 -7.09 9.25 0.59
CA HIS A 278 -7.67 9.63 1.88
C HIS A 278 -6.70 9.56 3.05
N GLY A 279 -5.41 9.45 2.76
CA GLY A 279 -4.39 9.77 3.75
C GLY A 279 -3.84 8.60 4.54
N CYS A 280 -3.97 7.35 4.08
CA CYS A 280 -3.32 6.23 4.75
C CYS A 280 -1.79 6.37 4.76
N ASP A 281 -1.16 5.75 5.74
CA ASP A 281 0.29 5.69 5.90
C ASP A 281 0.89 4.42 5.32
N LEU A 282 0.13 3.34 5.32
CA LEU A 282 0.46 2.06 4.69
C LEU A 282 -0.83 1.30 4.35
N ILE A 283 -0.70 0.31 3.49
CA ILE A 283 -1.81 -0.56 3.07
C ILE A 283 -1.52 -1.99 3.52
N ASN A 284 -2.47 -2.62 4.22
CA ASN A 284 -2.54 -4.07 4.35
C ASN A 284 -3.49 -4.63 3.29
N LEU A 285 -2.98 -5.50 2.43
CA LEU A 285 -3.74 -6.19 1.40
C LEU A 285 -3.63 -7.71 1.57
N SER A 286 -4.59 -8.29 2.31
CA SER A 286 -4.64 -9.72 2.57
C SER A 286 -5.44 -10.50 1.53
N GLN A 287 -5.44 -10.03 0.28
CA GLN A 287 -6.15 -10.62 -0.86
C GLN A 287 -5.34 -10.47 -2.15
N GLY A 288 -5.71 -11.21 -3.18
CA GLY A 288 -5.03 -11.13 -4.47
C GLY A 288 -5.62 -12.07 -5.51
N MET A 289 -5.17 -11.93 -6.76
CA MET A 289 -5.66 -12.67 -7.91
C MET A 289 -4.70 -13.79 -8.31
N ALA A 290 -5.22 -15.01 -8.42
CA ALA A 290 -4.51 -16.12 -9.02
C ALA A 290 -4.76 -16.16 -10.54
N GLY A 291 -3.74 -16.51 -11.34
CA GLY A 291 -3.85 -16.59 -12.80
C GLY A 291 -4.26 -15.26 -13.44
N ALA A 292 -3.70 -14.16 -12.98
CA ALA A 292 -3.94 -12.82 -13.50
C ALA A 292 -3.53 -12.70 -14.97
N GLY A 293 -4.37 -12.05 -15.79
CA GLY A 293 -4.08 -11.71 -17.18
C GLY A 293 -3.07 -10.57 -17.32
N ILE A 294 -2.70 -10.26 -18.55
CA ILE A 294 -1.76 -9.17 -18.84
C ILE A 294 -2.35 -7.84 -18.38
N THR A 295 -3.64 -7.60 -18.60
CA THR A 295 -4.32 -6.38 -18.19
C THR A 295 -4.36 -6.23 -16.66
N ASP A 296 -4.64 -7.31 -15.92
CA ASP A 296 -4.61 -7.30 -14.45
C ASP A 296 -3.20 -6.94 -13.93
N LYS A 297 -2.16 -7.55 -14.52
CA LYS A 297 -0.76 -7.27 -14.17
C LYS A 297 -0.40 -5.81 -14.44
N GLU A 298 -0.83 -5.26 -15.59
CA GLU A 298 -0.58 -3.86 -15.95
C GLU A 298 -1.23 -2.88 -14.96
N ILE A 299 -2.49 -3.13 -14.59
CA ILE A 299 -3.20 -2.33 -13.59
C ILE A 299 -2.45 -2.34 -12.26
N PHE A 300 -2.14 -3.52 -11.73
CA PHE A 300 -1.47 -3.64 -10.45
C PHE A 300 -0.06 -3.05 -10.46
N ARG A 301 0.69 -3.25 -11.56
CA ARG A 301 2.02 -2.68 -11.69
C ARG A 301 1.98 -1.15 -11.57
N ARG A 302 1.14 -0.50 -12.34
CA ARG A 302 1.01 0.97 -12.34
C ARG A 302 0.48 1.49 -11.02
N THR A 303 -0.52 0.82 -10.42
CA THR A 303 -1.05 1.19 -9.12
C THR A 303 0.02 1.10 -8.03
N CYS A 304 0.73 -0.02 -7.93
CA CYS A 304 1.78 -0.21 -6.92
C CYS A 304 2.95 0.77 -7.09
N GLU A 305 3.37 1.07 -8.33
CA GLU A 305 4.38 2.09 -8.61
C GLU A 305 3.92 3.49 -8.18
N SER A 306 2.67 3.84 -8.44
CA SER A 306 2.10 5.13 -8.04
C SER A 306 2.01 5.28 -6.52
N ILE A 307 1.69 4.19 -5.82
CA ILE A 307 1.70 4.11 -4.35
C ILE A 307 3.12 4.34 -3.80
N LEU A 308 4.13 3.69 -4.40
CA LEU A 308 5.54 3.93 -4.03
C LEU A 308 5.97 5.37 -4.27
N ASP A 309 5.59 5.96 -5.41
CA ASP A 309 5.90 7.36 -5.74
C ASP A 309 5.27 8.31 -4.70
N ALA A 310 4.10 7.96 -4.17
CA ALA A 310 3.44 8.67 -3.08
C ALA A 310 4.14 8.49 -1.71
N GLY A 311 5.17 7.65 -1.62
CA GLY A 311 5.86 7.35 -0.36
C GLY A 311 5.14 6.34 0.54
N ILE A 312 4.19 5.59 0.00
CA ILE A 312 3.38 4.60 0.71
C ILE A 312 3.83 3.19 0.30
N ILE A 313 3.71 2.22 1.20
CA ILE A 313 4.01 0.81 0.92
C ILE A 313 2.75 -0.06 1.12
N ALA A 314 2.59 -1.04 0.25
CA ALA A 314 1.59 -2.09 0.41
C ALA A 314 2.25 -3.39 0.90
N LEU A 315 1.73 -3.93 2.01
CA LEU A 315 2.04 -5.26 2.52
C LEU A 315 1.03 -6.21 1.93
N VAL A 316 1.46 -7.23 1.18
CA VAL A 316 0.58 -8.06 0.37
C VAL A 316 0.82 -9.54 0.64
N CYS A 317 -0.24 -10.31 0.84
CA CYS A 317 -0.14 -11.75 1.02
C CYS A 317 0.42 -12.44 -0.25
N ALA A 318 1.29 -13.42 -0.07
CA ALA A 318 1.85 -14.19 -1.18
C ALA A 318 0.79 -15.09 -1.86
N GLY A 319 -0.20 -15.56 -1.09
CA GLY A 319 -1.22 -16.51 -1.51
C GLY A 319 -1.09 -17.85 -0.81
N ASN A 320 -2.10 -18.71 -0.98
CA ASN A 320 -2.22 -19.99 -0.28
C ASN A 320 -2.23 -21.18 -1.25
N GLU A 321 -1.55 -21.04 -2.38
CA GLU A 321 -1.45 -22.02 -3.47
C GLU A 321 -0.29 -23.00 -3.30
N GLY A 322 0.36 -23.03 -2.12
CA GLY A 322 1.45 -23.98 -1.82
C GLY A 322 1.00 -25.44 -1.69
N TYR A 323 -0.28 -25.70 -1.37
CA TYR A 323 -0.82 -27.06 -1.34
C TYR A 323 -0.73 -27.75 -2.69
N SER A 324 -0.38 -29.03 -2.70
CA SER A 324 -0.10 -29.81 -3.92
C SER A 324 -1.20 -29.74 -4.99
N ILE A 325 -2.48 -29.70 -4.62
CA ILE A 325 -3.60 -29.60 -5.57
C ILE A 325 -3.68 -28.19 -6.18
N LEU A 326 -3.53 -27.13 -5.37
CA LEU A 326 -3.57 -25.74 -5.85
C LEU A 326 -2.31 -25.40 -6.63
N GLN A 327 -1.15 -25.94 -6.22
CA GLN A 327 0.10 -25.80 -6.95
C GLN A 327 0.03 -26.43 -8.36
N MET A 328 -0.78 -27.48 -8.55
CA MET A 328 -1.04 -28.02 -9.88
C MET A 328 -1.88 -27.08 -10.75
N ALA A 329 -2.81 -26.32 -10.15
CA ALA A 329 -3.64 -25.34 -10.86
C ALA A 329 -2.86 -24.04 -11.15
N TYR A 330 -1.99 -23.64 -10.21
CA TYR A 330 -1.16 -22.43 -10.29
C TYR A 330 0.31 -22.78 -10.04
N PRO A 331 0.98 -23.43 -11.04
CA PRO A 331 2.37 -23.84 -10.87
C PRO A 331 3.32 -22.62 -10.85
N ILE A 332 4.48 -22.79 -10.24
CA ILE A 332 5.59 -21.85 -10.41
C ILE A 332 5.85 -21.67 -11.93
N PRO A 333 6.00 -20.45 -12.46
CA PRO A 333 6.24 -19.17 -11.73
C PRO A 333 4.98 -18.36 -11.38
N ASN A 334 3.78 -18.91 -11.52
CA ASN A 334 2.49 -18.22 -11.30
C ASN A 334 1.84 -18.62 -9.97
N ASN A 335 2.61 -19.12 -9.01
CA ASN A 335 2.09 -19.62 -7.74
C ASN A 335 1.79 -18.48 -6.74
N VAL A 336 2.56 -17.37 -6.79
CA VAL A 336 2.29 -16.18 -5.96
C VAL A 336 1.23 -15.32 -6.62
N ARG A 337 0.23 -14.90 -5.83
CA ARG A 337 -0.88 -14.05 -6.31
C ARG A 337 -0.42 -12.63 -6.67
N VAL A 338 -1.11 -12.01 -7.61
CA VAL A 338 -0.95 -10.60 -7.94
C VAL A 338 -1.84 -9.77 -6.98
N PRO A 339 -1.36 -8.65 -6.38
CA PRO A 339 -0.09 -7.97 -6.61
C PRO A 339 1.10 -8.44 -5.74
N GLY A 340 0.98 -9.47 -4.89
CA GLY A 340 2.10 -10.01 -4.10
C GLY A 340 3.30 -10.46 -4.96
N SER A 341 3.05 -10.82 -6.22
CA SER A 341 4.09 -11.15 -7.21
C SER A 341 4.63 -9.93 -7.95
N CYS A 342 4.12 -8.71 -7.72
CA CYS A 342 4.49 -7.52 -8.49
C CYS A 342 6.00 -7.24 -8.35
N PRO A 343 6.75 -7.15 -9.48
CA PRO A 343 8.18 -6.93 -9.43
C PRO A 343 8.50 -5.48 -8.99
N PRO A 344 9.70 -5.23 -8.45
CA PRO A 344 10.15 -3.88 -8.11
C PRO A 344 10.19 -2.96 -9.34
N PRO A 345 10.18 -1.63 -9.17
CA PRO A 345 10.15 -0.69 -10.31
C PRO A 345 11.42 -0.73 -11.16
N TYR A 346 12.51 -1.19 -10.60
CA TYR A 346 13.79 -1.47 -11.29
C TYR A 346 14.49 -2.63 -10.61
N LEU A 347 15.18 -3.43 -11.41
CA LEU A 347 16.01 -4.51 -10.89
C LEU A 347 17.32 -3.92 -10.35
N ASP A 348 17.46 -4.07 -9.04
CA ASP A 348 18.80 -4.20 -8.47
C ASP A 348 19.14 -5.69 -8.50
N PRO A 349 20.20 -6.14 -9.19
CA PRO A 349 20.58 -7.55 -9.22
C PRO A 349 20.80 -8.14 -7.82
N ASP A 350 21.18 -7.31 -6.86
CA ASP A 350 21.40 -7.71 -5.47
C ASP A 350 20.10 -7.93 -4.69
N GLN A 351 18.97 -7.33 -5.11
CA GLN A 351 17.65 -7.51 -4.48
C GLN A 351 17.12 -8.93 -4.58
N MET A 352 17.55 -9.70 -5.56
CA MET A 352 17.02 -11.04 -5.80
C MET A 352 17.56 -12.09 -4.83
N VAL A 353 18.74 -11.87 -4.26
CA VAL A 353 19.47 -12.88 -3.49
C VAL A 353 19.84 -12.39 -2.09
N ASN A 354 20.06 -11.08 -1.93
CA ASN A 354 20.47 -10.46 -0.67
C ASN A 354 19.32 -9.72 -0.01
N PRO A 355 19.28 -9.67 1.34
CA PRO A 355 18.36 -8.80 2.06
C PRO A 355 18.56 -7.32 1.70
N GLY A 356 17.48 -6.59 1.72
CA GLY A 356 17.47 -5.15 1.52
C GLY A 356 17.40 -4.74 0.05
N GLY A 357 16.47 -3.89 -0.25
CA GLY A 357 16.21 -3.33 -1.57
C GLY A 357 14.76 -2.93 -1.70
N LEU A 358 14.48 -1.97 -2.59
CA LEU A 358 13.12 -1.52 -2.83
C LEU A 358 12.31 -2.61 -3.55
N SER A 359 11.23 -3.05 -2.94
CA SER A 359 10.20 -3.87 -3.59
C SER A 359 9.00 -3.02 -4.00
N CYS A 360 8.26 -3.43 -5.03
CA CYS A 360 7.02 -2.74 -5.42
C CYS A 360 5.94 -2.90 -4.35
N VAL A 361 5.91 -4.07 -3.72
CA VAL A 361 5.12 -4.42 -2.55
C VAL A 361 5.97 -5.31 -1.65
N VAL A 362 5.70 -5.34 -0.35
CA VAL A 362 6.27 -6.38 0.52
C VAL A 362 5.38 -7.61 0.45
N SER A 363 5.86 -8.65 -0.21
CA SER A 363 5.17 -9.94 -0.32
C SER A 363 5.40 -10.79 0.92
N VAL A 364 4.32 -11.25 1.57
CA VAL A 364 4.38 -11.90 2.87
C VAL A 364 3.95 -13.36 2.78
N GLY A 365 4.86 -14.28 3.16
CA GLY A 365 4.61 -15.70 3.35
C GLY A 365 4.18 -16.02 4.78
N ALA A 366 3.78 -17.27 5.03
CA ALA A 366 3.33 -17.73 6.33
C ALA A 366 4.27 -18.78 6.95
N VAL A 367 4.47 -18.67 8.26
CA VAL A 367 5.13 -19.69 9.10
C VAL A 367 4.21 -20.10 10.26
N ASP A 368 4.48 -21.26 10.83
CA ASP A 368 3.86 -21.71 12.08
C ASP A 368 4.59 -21.18 13.33
N TYR A 369 4.14 -21.56 14.50
CA TYR A 369 4.77 -21.18 15.78
C TYR A 369 6.13 -21.79 16.07
N ASN A 370 6.62 -22.70 15.20
CA ASN A 370 7.97 -23.26 15.25
C ASN A 370 8.89 -22.66 14.16
N ASP A 371 8.45 -21.59 13.50
CA ASP A 371 9.13 -20.96 12.37
C ASP A 371 9.26 -21.90 11.14
N ALA A 372 8.47 -22.97 11.05
CA ALA A 372 8.40 -23.79 9.85
C ALA A 372 7.46 -23.14 8.82
N ALA A 373 7.84 -23.14 7.55
CA ALA A 373 7.00 -22.65 6.48
C ALA A 373 5.66 -23.38 6.45
N ALA A 374 4.56 -22.64 6.39
CA ALA A 374 3.23 -23.22 6.27
C ALA A 374 3.07 -23.94 4.92
N GLU A 375 2.46 -25.14 4.92
CA GLU A 375 2.31 -25.96 3.70
C GLU A 375 1.52 -25.24 2.58
N PHE A 376 0.64 -24.32 2.96
CA PHE A 376 -0.17 -23.56 2.02
C PHE A 376 0.55 -22.36 1.42
N THR A 377 1.66 -21.87 2.01
CA THR A 377 2.30 -20.62 1.57
C THR A 377 2.72 -20.68 0.11
N SER A 378 2.28 -19.72 -0.70
CA SER A 378 2.68 -19.61 -2.10
C SER A 378 4.16 -19.29 -2.24
N GLN A 379 4.77 -19.78 -3.32
CA GLN A 379 6.22 -19.82 -3.51
C GLN A 379 6.65 -19.23 -4.84
N GLY A 380 7.79 -18.52 -4.83
CA GLY A 380 8.52 -18.16 -6.03
C GLY A 380 9.32 -19.35 -6.63
N PRO A 381 10.16 -19.10 -7.63
CA PRO A 381 10.38 -17.80 -8.25
C PRO A 381 9.20 -17.32 -9.08
N VAL A 382 9.06 -16.00 -9.21
CA VAL A 382 8.04 -15.35 -10.03
C VAL A 382 8.67 -14.79 -11.29
N THR A 383 7.91 -14.72 -12.40
CA THR A 383 8.31 -14.01 -13.61
C THR A 383 7.14 -13.24 -14.22
N TRP A 384 7.43 -12.09 -14.80
CA TRP A 384 6.49 -11.27 -15.55
C TRP A 384 6.95 -11.07 -17.01
N GLN A 385 7.79 -11.97 -17.51
CA GLN A 385 8.35 -11.92 -18.88
C GLN A 385 7.30 -12.02 -19.99
N ASP A 386 6.08 -12.45 -19.67
CA ASP A 386 4.92 -12.47 -20.55
C ASP A 386 4.22 -11.10 -20.67
N THR A 387 4.72 -10.08 -19.98
CA THR A 387 4.23 -8.71 -20.00
C THR A 387 5.23 -7.77 -20.67
N GLU A 388 4.88 -6.49 -20.83
CA GLU A 388 5.81 -5.44 -21.28
C GLU A 388 6.95 -5.17 -20.28
N PHE A 389 6.86 -5.72 -19.08
CA PHE A 389 7.92 -5.72 -18.07
C PHE A 389 9.03 -6.76 -18.36
N GLY A 390 9.15 -7.20 -19.61
CA GLY A 390 10.28 -8.02 -20.09
C GLY A 390 11.66 -7.35 -20.01
N ASP A 391 11.72 -6.09 -19.56
CA ASP A 391 12.94 -5.40 -19.15
C ASP A 391 13.52 -5.95 -17.84
N TYR A 392 12.73 -6.74 -17.09
CA TYR A 392 13.22 -7.50 -15.96
C TYR A 392 14.09 -8.66 -16.45
N ALA A 393 15.40 -8.41 -16.48
CA ALA A 393 16.41 -9.42 -16.72
C ALA A 393 16.52 -10.32 -15.48
N TYR A 394 15.56 -11.24 -15.29
CA TYR A 394 15.78 -12.33 -14.34
C TYR A 394 16.97 -13.15 -14.80
N GLU A 395 17.92 -13.41 -13.89
CA GLU A 395 18.93 -14.42 -14.11
C GLU A 395 18.21 -15.71 -14.57
N PRO A 396 18.57 -16.29 -15.72
CA PRO A 396 17.92 -17.49 -16.20
C PRO A 396 17.90 -18.60 -15.15
N GLY A 397 16.71 -19.01 -14.71
CA GLY A 397 16.51 -20.06 -13.72
C GLY A 397 16.39 -19.59 -12.26
N ILE A 398 16.61 -18.31 -11.94
CA ILE A 398 16.41 -17.79 -10.58
C ILE A 398 15.02 -17.13 -10.46
N GLY A 399 14.63 -16.27 -11.40
CA GLY A 399 13.39 -15.47 -11.32
C GLY A 399 13.41 -14.50 -10.11
N LEU A 400 12.32 -13.77 -9.90
CA LEU A 400 12.15 -12.92 -8.74
C LEU A 400 11.82 -13.77 -7.52
N ILE A 401 12.62 -13.68 -6.46
CA ILE A 401 12.36 -14.38 -5.20
C ILE A 401 11.14 -13.77 -4.52
N ARG A 402 10.14 -14.62 -4.22
CA ARG A 402 8.95 -14.28 -3.45
C ARG A 402 8.58 -15.45 -2.53
N PRO A 403 8.06 -15.20 -1.32
CA PRO A 403 7.80 -13.89 -0.69
C PRO A 403 9.10 -13.14 -0.35
N ASP A 404 8.97 -11.87 0.10
CA ASP A 404 10.10 -11.08 0.60
C ASP A 404 10.45 -11.48 2.04
N VAL A 405 9.44 -11.57 2.89
CA VAL A 405 9.51 -11.96 4.30
C VAL A 405 8.38 -12.93 4.64
N CYS A 406 8.37 -13.47 5.84
CA CYS A 406 7.23 -14.21 6.38
C CYS A 406 6.89 -13.78 7.81
N ALA A 407 5.68 -14.16 8.25
CA ALA A 407 5.18 -13.91 9.60
C ALA A 407 4.29 -15.07 10.05
N PRO A 408 3.87 -15.15 11.34
CA PRO A 408 2.94 -16.15 11.81
C PRO A 408 1.61 -16.13 11.04
N GLY A 409 1.21 -17.27 10.47
CA GLY A 409 -0.01 -17.40 9.67
C GLY A 409 -0.78 -18.68 9.89
N VAL A 410 -0.44 -19.47 10.92
CA VAL A 410 -1.10 -20.75 11.24
C VAL A 410 -1.78 -20.66 12.59
N ASN A 411 -3.07 -21.00 12.64
CA ASN A 411 -3.91 -20.99 13.84
C ASN A 411 -3.91 -19.61 14.55
N ILE A 412 -4.11 -18.56 13.77
CA ILE A 412 -4.07 -17.18 14.25
C ILE A 412 -5.42 -16.78 14.82
N LYS A 413 -5.42 -16.37 16.10
CA LYS A 413 -6.61 -15.84 16.81
C LYS A 413 -6.76 -14.36 16.51
N SER A 414 -7.97 -13.95 16.08
CA SER A 414 -8.32 -12.55 15.90
C SER A 414 -9.83 -12.33 15.96
N LEU A 415 -10.31 -11.15 15.63
CA LEU A 415 -11.70 -10.71 15.78
C LEU A 415 -12.67 -11.53 14.95
N ASP A 416 -13.85 -11.80 15.54
CA ASP A 416 -14.98 -12.45 14.88
C ASP A 416 -16.00 -11.39 14.40
N TYR A 417 -16.23 -11.31 13.09
CA TYR A 417 -17.15 -10.30 12.53
C TYR A 417 -18.61 -10.48 12.97
N GLN A 418 -19.01 -11.67 13.38
CA GLN A 418 -20.37 -11.97 13.84
C GLN A 418 -20.62 -11.60 15.30
N ASN A 419 -19.57 -11.24 16.03
CA ASN A 419 -19.65 -10.96 17.46
C ASN A 419 -18.72 -9.79 17.83
N THR A 420 -19.30 -8.66 18.20
CA THR A 420 -18.59 -7.42 18.53
C THR A 420 -17.59 -7.50 19.69
N SER A 421 -17.41 -8.66 20.30
CA SER A 421 -16.42 -8.94 21.36
C SER A 421 -15.87 -10.37 21.28
N GLY A 422 -16.11 -11.07 20.18
CA GLY A 422 -15.70 -12.46 19.97
C GLY A 422 -14.40 -12.59 19.19
N TYR A 423 -13.85 -13.80 19.20
CA TYR A 423 -12.65 -14.16 18.48
C TYR A 423 -12.84 -15.46 17.70
N THR A 424 -12.13 -15.57 16.58
CA THR A 424 -12.07 -16.78 15.77
C THR A 424 -10.63 -17.05 15.33
N TYR A 425 -10.37 -18.21 14.71
CA TYR A 425 -9.05 -18.62 14.28
C TYR A 425 -9.02 -18.87 12.77
N TYR A 426 -8.05 -18.31 12.06
CA TYR A 426 -7.82 -18.56 10.63
C TYR A 426 -6.37 -18.96 10.37
N ASP A 427 -6.17 -19.65 9.23
CA ASP A 427 -4.87 -19.98 8.65
C ASP A 427 -4.72 -19.25 7.32
N GLY A 428 -3.55 -18.68 7.03
CA GLY A 428 -3.27 -18.08 5.72
C GLY A 428 -2.10 -17.11 5.72
N THR A 429 -1.56 -16.85 4.54
CA THR A 429 -0.67 -15.70 4.32
C THR A 429 -1.42 -14.40 4.55
N SER A 430 -2.75 -14.41 4.45
CA SER A 430 -3.65 -13.31 4.82
C SER A 430 -3.59 -12.95 6.30
N GLN A 431 -3.27 -13.90 7.20
CA GLN A 431 -3.08 -13.68 8.62
C GLN A 431 -1.64 -13.30 8.97
N ALA A 432 -0.68 -13.69 8.13
CA ALA A 432 0.72 -13.29 8.27
C ALA A 432 0.95 -11.83 7.87
N THR A 433 0.28 -11.37 6.81
CA THR A 433 0.46 -10.00 6.26
C THR A 433 0.14 -8.90 7.28
N PRO A 434 -0.97 -8.92 8.03
CA PRO A 434 -1.27 -7.90 9.02
C PRO A 434 -0.29 -7.86 10.20
N CYS A 435 0.41 -8.95 10.51
CA CYS A 435 1.51 -8.90 11.48
C CYS A 435 2.64 -7.98 10.97
N VAL A 436 2.99 -8.08 9.68
CA VAL A 436 4.00 -7.20 9.06
C VAL A 436 3.48 -5.76 8.98
N ALA A 437 2.20 -5.55 8.63
CA ALA A 437 1.60 -4.22 8.59
C ALA A 437 1.63 -3.53 9.97
N GLY A 438 1.32 -4.27 11.04
CA GLY A 438 1.47 -3.76 12.41
C GLY A 438 2.92 -3.37 12.75
N ILE A 439 3.91 -4.19 12.37
CA ILE A 439 5.34 -3.85 12.59
C ILE A 439 5.72 -2.57 11.83
N VAL A 440 5.27 -2.42 10.58
CA VAL A 440 5.52 -1.19 9.81
C VAL A 440 4.83 0.02 10.46
N ALA A 441 3.63 -0.15 11.05
CA ALA A 441 2.97 0.90 11.81
C ALA A 441 3.79 1.32 13.04
N LEU A 442 4.37 0.36 13.79
CA LEU A 442 5.30 0.67 14.88
C LEU A 442 6.54 1.45 14.39
N MET A 443 7.11 1.06 13.23
CA MET A 443 8.25 1.76 12.63
C MET A 443 7.90 3.19 12.25
N LEU A 444 6.72 3.41 11.66
CA LEU A 444 6.23 4.72 11.24
C LEU A 444 5.86 5.62 12.42
N GLN A 445 5.43 5.07 13.56
CA GLN A 445 5.29 5.85 14.80
C GLN A 445 6.66 6.37 15.24
N LYS A 446 7.73 5.58 15.15
CA LYS A 446 9.08 5.99 15.52
C LYS A 446 9.67 7.01 14.54
N ASN A 447 9.42 6.82 13.25
CA ASN A 447 9.84 7.76 12.21
C ASN A 447 8.76 7.84 11.10
N PRO A 448 7.89 8.86 11.12
CA PRO A 448 6.79 9.01 10.16
C PRO A 448 7.27 9.33 8.74
N ASN A 449 8.54 9.70 8.55
CA ASN A 449 9.14 10.02 7.27
C ASN A 449 9.92 8.86 6.63
N LEU A 450 9.84 7.63 7.19
CA LEU A 450 10.40 6.45 6.54
C LEU A 450 9.81 6.25 5.14
N MET A 451 10.68 6.16 4.16
CA MET A 451 10.28 5.88 2.78
C MET A 451 10.13 4.36 2.53
N PRO A 452 9.39 3.94 1.50
CA PRO A 452 9.23 2.53 1.17
C PRO A 452 10.54 1.74 1.07
N ALA A 453 11.62 2.36 0.56
CA ALA A 453 12.94 1.73 0.47
C ALA A 453 13.51 1.38 1.86
N ASP A 454 13.36 2.27 2.85
CA ASP A 454 13.81 2.01 4.21
C ASP A 454 12.96 0.92 4.88
N ILE A 455 11.64 0.96 4.67
CA ILE A 455 10.72 -0.05 5.20
C ILE A 455 11.07 -1.44 4.65
N CYS A 456 11.27 -1.57 3.32
CA CYS A 456 11.69 -2.83 2.70
C CYS A 456 13.03 -3.32 3.26
N ARG A 457 14.04 -2.44 3.29
CA ARG A 457 15.38 -2.74 3.78
C ARG A 457 15.35 -3.19 5.24
N ILE A 458 14.74 -2.42 6.13
CA ILE A 458 14.67 -2.74 7.56
C ILE A 458 13.93 -4.05 7.77
N SER A 459 12.77 -4.25 7.11
CA SER A 459 11.98 -5.48 7.24
C SER A 459 12.78 -6.72 6.85
N GLU A 460 13.59 -6.65 5.79
CA GLU A 460 14.41 -7.79 5.35
C GLU A 460 15.67 -7.97 6.20
N GLU A 461 16.43 -6.89 6.49
CA GLU A 461 17.70 -6.97 7.23
C GLU A 461 17.53 -7.43 8.67
N THR A 462 16.40 -7.09 9.30
CA THR A 462 16.14 -7.38 10.72
C THR A 462 15.33 -8.65 10.96
N SER A 463 14.86 -9.31 9.91
CA SER A 463 14.15 -10.59 10.00
C SER A 463 15.01 -11.70 10.58
N LEU A 464 14.40 -12.56 11.40
CA LEU A 464 15.02 -13.82 11.85
C LEU A 464 15.23 -14.72 10.64
N LYS A 465 16.48 -14.95 10.27
CA LYS A 465 16.83 -15.78 9.11
C LYS A 465 16.45 -17.24 9.34
N LEU A 466 15.58 -17.78 8.50
CA LEU A 466 15.16 -19.19 8.53
C LEU A 466 15.97 -20.06 7.58
N THR A 467 16.64 -19.43 6.61
CA THR A 467 17.54 -20.06 5.65
C THR A 467 18.83 -19.22 5.53
N PRO A 468 19.96 -19.81 5.11
CA PRO A 468 21.20 -19.04 4.94
C PRO A 468 21.10 -17.87 3.97
N ASN A 469 20.28 -18.02 2.92
CA ASN A 469 20.04 -17.01 1.89
C ASN A 469 18.53 -16.77 1.75
N LYS A 470 18.13 -15.64 1.15
CA LYS A 470 16.73 -15.37 0.76
C LYS A 470 16.20 -16.53 -0.08
N SER A 471 15.02 -17.04 0.25
CA SER A 471 14.44 -18.23 -0.37
C SER A 471 13.09 -17.97 -0.99
N ASN A 472 12.71 -18.79 -1.98
CA ASN A 472 11.40 -18.74 -2.62
C ASN A 472 10.25 -19.24 -1.74
N ILE A 473 10.49 -19.65 -0.50
CA ILE A 473 9.50 -20.21 0.41
C ILE A 473 9.23 -19.24 1.58
N THR A 474 10.30 -18.71 2.20
CA THR A 474 10.22 -17.90 3.41
C THR A 474 10.78 -16.49 3.23
N GLY A 475 11.17 -16.12 2.00
CA GLY A 475 11.88 -14.88 1.79
C GLY A 475 13.20 -14.85 2.56
N VAL A 476 13.50 -13.74 3.20
CA VAL A 476 14.65 -13.62 4.11
C VAL A 476 14.42 -14.41 5.41
N GLY A 477 13.17 -14.46 5.87
CA GLY A 477 12.82 -15.14 7.11
C GLY A 477 11.63 -14.48 7.81
N ARG A 478 11.44 -14.78 9.11
CA ARG A 478 10.34 -14.24 9.91
C ARG A 478 10.69 -12.84 10.43
N VAL A 479 9.76 -11.90 10.23
CA VAL A 479 9.88 -10.53 10.74
C VAL A 479 10.02 -10.48 12.26
N ASP A 480 10.74 -9.48 12.77
CA ASP A 480 10.98 -9.24 14.20
C ASP A 480 10.77 -7.76 14.51
N ALA A 481 9.71 -7.43 15.25
CA ALA A 481 9.35 -6.06 15.55
C ALA A 481 10.42 -5.34 16.39
N LEU A 482 10.98 -6.02 17.38
CA LEU A 482 12.00 -5.42 18.23
C LEU A 482 13.29 -5.09 17.46
N ALA A 483 13.73 -6.01 16.62
CA ALA A 483 14.89 -5.79 15.76
C ALA A 483 14.62 -4.67 14.74
N ALA A 484 13.43 -4.64 14.14
CA ALA A 484 13.02 -3.59 13.20
C ALA A 484 13.02 -2.21 13.88
N ILE A 485 12.37 -2.06 15.03
CA ILE A 485 12.34 -0.80 15.77
C ILE A 485 13.73 -0.33 16.17
N ASN A 486 14.61 -1.24 16.60
CA ASN A 486 15.98 -0.88 16.96
C ASN A 486 16.81 -0.42 15.73
N ALA A 487 16.45 -0.80 14.52
CA ALA A 487 17.10 -0.39 13.27
C ALA A 487 16.51 0.90 12.66
N VAL A 488 15.35 1.35 13.13
CA VAL A 488 14.77 2.65 12.72
C VAL A 488 15.53 3.76 13.42
N GLU A 489 16.13 4.65 12.64
CA GLU A 489 16.65 5.91 13.17
C GLU A 489 15.46 6.83 13.51
N PRO A 490 15.43 7.46 14.69
CA PRO A 490 14.41 8.44 15.02
C PRO A 490 14.37 9.54 13.95
N ASP A 491 13.19 10.11 13.71
CA ASP A 491 13.11 11.30 12.86
C ASP A 491 13.95 12.41 13.53
N ALA A 492 14.92 12.94 12.81
CA ALA A 492 15.81 13.97 13.31
C ALA A 492 15.07 15.28 13.73
N VAL A 493 13.77 15.36 13.42
CA VAL A 493 12.90 16.49 13.83
C VAL A 493 12.32 16.30 15.23
N GLU A 494 12.18 15.06 15.75
CA GLU A 494 11.54 14.83 17.06
C GLU A 494 12.51 14.76 18.25
N GLU A 495 13.80 14.45 18.07
CA GLU A 495 14.73 14.40 19.20
C GLU A 495 15.09 15.78 19.81
N ASN A 496 14.67 16.88 19.16
CA ASN A 496 14.98 18.22 19.68
C ASN A 496 13.84 18.96 20.38
N ASP A 497 12.60 18.44 20.42
CA ASP A 497 11.49 19.37 20.70
C ASP A 497 10.71 19.20 22.01
N ILE A 498 10.84 18.14 22.81
CA ILE A 498 9.89 18.05 23.94
C ILE A 498 10.49 17.90 25.34
N ALA A 499 11.71 17.44 25.53
CA ALA A 499 12.16 17.13 26.90
C ALA A 499 13.16 18.09 27.55
N GLU A 500 13.97 18.88 26.79
CA GLU A 500 15.01 19.73 27.40
C GLU A 500 15.26 21.11 26.73
N ASN A 501 14.56 21.45 25.63
CA ASN A 501 14.81 22.74 24.98
C ASN A 501 14.11 23.90 25.73
N GLU A 502 14.91 24.82 26.24
CA GLU A 502 14.43 26.08 26.79
C GLU A 502 13.70 26.97 25.75
N PHE A 503 13.76 26.61 24.44
CA PHE A 503 13.24 27.41 23.33
C PHE A 503 12.59 26.54 22.25
N VAL A 504 11.51 27.06 21.62
CA VAL A 504 10.85 26.50 20.45
C VAL A 504 10.77 27.56 19.36
N VAL A 505 11.00 27.17 18.10
CA VAL A 505 11.03 28.06 16.92
C VAL A 505 9.91 27.70 15.95
N TYR A 506 9.04 28.67 15.57
CA TYR A 506 7.93 28.45 14.65
C TYR A 506 7.51 29.75 13.92
N PRO A 507 6.76 29.66 12.78
CA PRO A 507 6.51 28.47 12.01
C PRO A 507 7.80 27.95 11.32
N ASN A 508 7.85 26.66 11.03
CA ASN A 508 8.91 26.09 10.22
C ASN A 508 8.26 25.20 9.15
N PRO A 509 8.24 25.56 7.85
CA PRO A 509 8.92 26.71 7.23
C PRO A 509 8.43 28.09 7.69
N SER A 510 9.35 29.06 7.74
CA SER A 510 9.05 30.46 8.06
C SER A 510 9.01 31.30 6.77
N HIS A 511 8.09 32.28 6.72
CA HIS A 511 8.05 33.29 5.68
C HIS A 511 8.82 34.56 6.13
N ASP A 512 8.13 35.60 6.56
CA ASP A 512 8.76 36.87 6.90
C ASP A 512 9.08 37.03 8.39
N ILE A 513 8.42 36.22 9.23
CA ILE A 513 8.55 36.28 10.70
C ILE A 513 8.79 34.88 11.25
N LEU A 514 9.83 34.75 12.08
CA LEU A 514 10.12 33.59 12.90
C LEU A 514 9.81 33.92 14.35
N PHE A 515 9.10 33.05 15.04
CA PHE A 515 8.82 33.18 16.46
C PHE A 515 9.76 32.27 17.26
N VAL A 516 10.26 32.79 18.39
CA VAL A 516 10.97 32.01 19.40
C VAL A 516 10.15 32.04 20.66
N LYS A 517 9.61 30.88 21.07
CA LYS A 517 8.90 30.73 22.35
C LYS A 517 9.85 30.19 23.39
N THR A 518 9.92 30.83 24.53
CA THR A 518 10.67 30.32 25.70
C THR A 518 9.82 29.30 26.45
N CYS A 519 10.41 28.15 26.78
CA CYS A 519 9.81 27.08 27.58
C CYS A 519 10.37 27.14 29.02
N HIS A 520 9.91 26.27 29.90
CA HIS A 520 10.17 26.27 31.33
C HIS A 520 11.64 26.56 31.73
N GLY A 521 11.89 27.70 32.38
CA GLY A 521 13.18 28.03 32.97
C GLY A 521 14.16 28.85 32.12
N ALA A 522 13.81 29.11 30.85
CA ALA A 522 14.70 29.87 29.95
C ALA A 522 14.90 31.32 30.36
N SER A 523 16.14 31.83 30.21
CA SER A 523 16.46 33.22 30.49
C SER A 523 15.96 34.15 29.39
N LEU A 524 15.11 35.14 29.74
CA LEU A 524 14.62 36.18 28.83
C LEU A 524 15.71 37.19 28.37
N GLN A 525 16.98 36.90 28.57
CA GLN A 525 18.11 37.75 28.13
C GLN A 525 19.13 36.96 27.29
N SER A 526 18.73 35.82 26.72
CA SER A 526 19.64 35.04 25.90
C SER A 526 19.88 35.71 24.54
N GLU A 527 21.13 35.74 24.09
CA GLU A 527 21.48 36.19 22.74
C GLU A 527 21.12 35.09 21.70
N TYR A 528 20.64 35.53 20.55
CA TYR A 528 20.45 34.62 19.39
C TYR A 528 21.26 35.03 18.17
N GLN A 529 21.63 34.05 17.38
CA GLN A 529 22.30 34.23 16.08
C GLN A 529 21.67 33.32 15.03
N ILE A 530 21.29 33.89 13.86
CA ILE A 530 20.86 33.14 12.71
C ILE A 530 22.02 33.03 11.71
N THR A 531 22.36 31.80 11.33
CA THR A 531 23.48 31.50 10.42
C THR A 531 22.99 30.76 9.18
N ASN A 532 23.70 30.94 8.07
CA ASN A 532 23.53 30.12 6.87
C ASN A 532 24.25 28.77 6.98
N LEU A 533 24.13 27.93 5.96
CA LEU A 533 24.79 26.61 5.88
C LEU A 533 26.32 26.66 5.97
N MET A 534 26.94 27.81 5.69
CA MET A 534 28.39 28.02 5.80
C MET A 534 28.81 28.53 7.19
N GLY A 535 27.86 28.64 8.14
CA GLY A 535 28.12 29.14 9.51
C GLY A 535 28.29 30.66 9.62
N GLN A 536 27.98 31.42 8.55
CA GLN A 536 28.06 32.88 8.59
C GLN A 536 26.82 33.44 9.30
N THR A 537 27.01 34.28 10.32
CA THR A 537 25.91 34.95 11.02
C THR A 537 25.30 36.02 10.13
N ILE A 538 23.99 35.93 9.89
CA ILE A 538 23.22 36.84 9.04
C ILE A 538 22.38 37.80 9.92
N ILE A 539 21.73 37.28 10.98
CA ILE A 539 20.91 38.05 11.92
C ILE A 539 21.36 37.71 13.33
N SER A 540 21.37 38.71 14.23
CA SER A 540 21.62 38.48 15.63
C SER A 540 20.81 39.45 16.50
N GLY A 541 20.49 39.06 17.75
CA GLY A 541 19.72 39.88 18.68
C GLY A 541 19.59 39.24 20.05
N GLN A 542 18.62 39.69 20.81
CA GLN A 542 18.32 39.17 22.16
C GLN A 542 16.87 38.71 22.27
N ILE A 543 16.62 37.64 23.00
CA ILE A 543 15.29 37.19 23.37
C ILE A 543 14.81 38.05 24.54
N ALA A 544 13.87 38.95 24.27
CA ALA A 544 13.36 39.93 25.24
C ALA A 544 11.93 39.63 25.74
N SER A 545 11.27 38.61 25.21
CA SER A 545 9.90 38.21 25.56
C SER A 545 9.71 36.69 25.44
N GLU A 546 8.71 36.17 26.16
CA GLU A 546 8.37 34.73 26.12
C GLU A 546 7.98 34.24 24.73
N ASN A 547 7.59 35.12 23.83
CA ASN A 547 7.27 34.85 22.45
C ASN A 547 7.91 35.93 21.56
N GLN A 548 9.23 35.78 21.33
CA GLN A 548 10.03 36.76 20.58
C GLN A 548 9.76 36.61 19.06
N GLN A 549 9.41 37.73 18.41
CA GLN A 549 9.35 37.83 16.97
C GLN A 549 10.70 38.24 16.37
N ILE A 550 11.14 37.55 15.34
CA ILE A 550 12.35 37.84 14.59
C ILE A 550 11.97 38.07 13.13
N ASP A 551 12.29 39.22 12.59
CA ASP A 551 12.10 39.51 11.18
C ASP A 551 13.16 38.77 10.35
N VAL A 552 12.72 37.85 9.49
CA VAL A 552 13.54 37.05 8.57
C VAL A 552 13.22 37.34 7.11
N SER A 553 12.46 38.42 6.83
CA SER A 553 12.06 38.80 5.46
C SER A 553 13.25 39.08 4.54
N SER A 554 14.37 39.50 5.10
CA SER A 554 15.62 39.76 4.35
C SER A 554 16.40 38.51 3.94
N LEU A 555 16.03 37.32 4.47
CA LEU A 555 16.69 36.07 4.13
C LEU A 555 16.16 35.55 2.79
N SER A 556 17.07 35.02 1.97
CA SER A 556 16.70 34.26 0.76
C SER A 556 16.10 32.91 1.14
N GLU A 557 15.37 32.28 0.21
CA GLU A 557 14.92 30.89 0.42
C GLU A 557 16.10 29.98 0.70
N GLY A 558 15.95 29.13 1.71
CA GLY A 558 17.01 28.22 2.11
C GLY A 558 16.95 27.76 3.57
N ILE A 559 17.88 26.90 3.90
CA ILE A 559 18.05 26.37 5.27
C ILE A 559 18.93 27.32 6.08
N TYR A 560 18.47 27.61 7.30
CA TYR A 560 19.17 28.44 8.28
C TYR A 560 19.19 27.76 9.65
N PHE A 561 20.14 28.17 10.49
CA PHE A 561 20.22 27.73 11.88
C PHE A 561 20.08 28.94 12.78
N ILE A 562 19.25 28.81 13.84
CA ILE A 562 19.20 29.78 14.92
C ILE A 562 19.85 29.16 16.15
N LYS A 563 20.88 29.83 16.69
CA LYS A 563 21.53 29.47 17.94
C LYS A 563 21.08 30.42 19.03
N ILE A 564 20.61 29.89 20.19
CA ILE A 564 20.19 30.64 21.37
C ILE A 564 20.89 30.02 22.59
N GLY A 565 21.85 30.73 23.21
CA GLY A 565 22.71 30.12 24.20
C GLY A 565 23.50 28.94 23.65
N GLU A 566 23.31 27.77 24.23
CA GLU A 566 23.93 26.52 23.74
C GLU A 566 23.02 25.73 22.76
N VAL A 567 21.75 26.12 22.65
CA VAL A 567 20.76 25.42 21.79
C VAL A 567 20.84 25.91 20.35
N THR A 568 20.91 25.00 19.39
CA THR A 568 20.89 25.31 17.94
C THR A 568 19.73 24.58 17.29
N MET A 569 18.86 25.34 16.59
CA MET A 569 17.69 24.82 15.88
C MET A 569 17.76 25.19 14.42
N LYS A 570 17.28 24.31 13.55
CA LYS A 570 17.19 24.49 12.10
C LYS A 570 15.81 25.04 11.74
N PHE A 571 15.76 25.98 10.79
CA PHE A 571 14.51 26.38 10.15
C PHE A 571 14.67 26.58 8.64
N LEU A 572 13.57 26.44 7.91
CA LEU A 572 13.49 26.66 6.47
C LEU A 572 12.83 28.01 6.19
N LYS A 573 13.49 28.87 5.42
CA LYS A 573 12.91 30.12 4.89
C LYS A 573 12.30 29.84 3.52
N LYS A 574 11.01 30.20 3.35
CA LYS A 574 10.33 30.21 2.06
C LYS A 574 9.84 31.62 1.73
N THR A 575 9.77 31.98 0.44
CA THR A 575 9.02 33.15 -0.05
C THR A 575 7.57 32.75 -0.29
N LEU A 576 6.63 33.68 -0.04
CA LEU A 576 5.20 33.48 -0.33
C LEU A 576 4.93 33.34 -1.83
#